data_39c6afe02641c0a3090d9e9c6cc1efa1
#
_entry.id   39c6afe02641c0a3090d9e9c6cc1efa1
#
_cell.length_a   1.000
_cell.length_b   1.000
_cell.length_c   1.000
_cell.angle_alpha   90.00
_cell.angle_beta   90.00
_cell.angle_gamma   90.00
#
_symmetry.space_group_name_H-M   'P 1'
#
loop_
_entity.id
_entity.type
_entity.pdbx_description
1 polymer ?
#
loop_
_entity_poly.entity_id
_entity_poly.type
_entity_poly.pdbx_seq_one_letter_code
_entity_poly.pdbx_strand_id
1 'polypeptide(L)'
;MKTKRLIKLGAVLSAALVLFSGILSVSAASVPQAVIDTDRKASVSIYKYDFTSAHADGVLGDNTYISTGYADENVENTLMPYAIEGVVFSYAKIADLAVHAETKDGEHQNMLLYKLPGGDKTTALINCLDLTSEDAYKTDRGDLYFASDTLIDALSDHLNTAESQTKNALEAFIRQNGTSMPETDGTGHTSAAELEQGLYLFVETQVPETVSNTTAPFLLSLPMTSIDGMNWNYDVTVYPKNERTAPTLEKTLRESKADTGKNDGTDSITDGYTHTATGSIGDVIEYQILSTLPSITSRATSFSEYTYTDTLSTGLSYRKNDVRVEWFSDKSCTEESRVAVWTEQNGKFAVSYSALGDESVMRIKMTDAGLEELNNSDAVYDPNTSLYRGYSGCTMRITYTASVSATPVYGDIGNPNAVTLTWSRTNTAYSDTLTDDCHFYVYGLDLLKLFSDNLGDYSKVQFKLYNTTDSYWVTANSDDNGNYLVSGHAEREDDASVLTPGSSGHLFLKGLEDDIYRVTEINTDANYTLLGNFITVEIRAKESGKICGTCGKSELTAEAFENSNAKDMNDDNGSASAIVPIRVMNTRGYRLPKTGDAGTTLLAAGGITLAVLSAAAVTLLLVFKKKDKFDD
;
A
#
# COMPACT_ATOMS: atom_id res chain seq x y z
N MET A 1 -10.66 32.58 -14.86
CA MET A 1 -10.00 31.34 -15.31
C MET A 1 -10.52 30.23 -14.39
N LYS A 2 -11.49 29.45 -14.84
CA LYS A 2 -12.11 28.39 -14.04
C LYS A 2 -11.32 27.10 -14.25
N THR A 3 -10.62 26.66 -13.22
CA THR A 3 -9.91 25.37 -13.18
C THR A 3 -10.93 24.27 -12.96
N LYS A 4 -11.06 23.38 -13.92
CA LYS A 4 -11.85 22.15 -13.82
C LYS A 4 -11.16 21.22 -12.79
N ARG A 5 -11.82 20.94 -11.67
CA ARG A 5 -11.45 19.83 -10.79
C ARG A 5 -11.97 18.54 -11.42
N LEU A 6 -11.04 17.65 -11.76
CA LEU A 6 -11.36 16.25 -12.03
C LEU A 6 -11.72 15.58 -10.69
N ILE A 7 -12.96 15.17 -10.59
CA ILE A 7 -13.44 14.36 -9.46
C ILE A 7 -12.98 12.92 -9.72
N LYS A 8 -12.10 12.42 -8.87
CA LYS A 8 -11.86 10.98 -8.77
C LYS A 8 -13.09 10.37 -8.09
N LEU A 9 -13.80 9.50 -8.82
CA LEU A 9 -14.83 8.66 -8.24
C LEU A 9 -14.17 7.64 -7.30
N GLY A 10 -14.14 7.95 -6.01
CA GLY A 10 -14.00 6.96 -4.98
C GLY A 10 -15.41 6.56 -4.56
N ALA A 11 -15.73 5.28 -4.67
CA ALA A 11 -17.04 4.76 -4.34
C ALA A 11 -17.27 4.85 -2.82
N VAL A 12 -17.99 5.86 -2.39
CA VAL A 12 -18.71 5.85 -1.11
C VAL A 12 -20.14 6.24 -1.47
N LEU A 13 -21.00 5.27 -1.63
CA LEU A 13 -22.42 5.48 -1.82
C LEU A 13 -23.17 4.66 -0.81
N SER A 14 -23.49 5.24 0.30
CA SER A 14 -24.57 4.77 1.14
C SER A 14 -25.19 5.93 1.92
N ALA A 15 -25.94 6.72 1.23
CA ALA A 15 -27.09 7.37 1.82
C ALA A 15 -28.27 7.03 0.91
N ALA A 16 -29.32 6.44 1.45
CA ALA A 16 -30.53 6.19 0.71
C ALA A 16 -31.18 7.52 0.34
N LEU A 17 -30.78 8.06 -0.79
CA LEU A 17 -31.37 9.23 -1.36
C LEU A 17 -32.27 8.80 -2.50
N VAL A 18 -33.56 8.74 -2.24
CA VAL A 18 -34.56 8.63 -3.29
C VAL A 18 -34.99 10.02 -3.68
N LEU A 19 -34.35 10.56 -4.70
CA LEU A 19 -34.87 11.74 -5.38
C LEU A 19 -34.67 11.61 -6.87
N PHE A 20 -35.78 11.68 -7.55
CA PHE A 20 -35.87 11.76 -8.99
C PHE A 20 -35.76 13.23 -9.46
N SER A 21 -34.75 13.50 -10.27
CA SER A 21 -34.78 14.59 -11.22
C SER A 21 -34.60 14.01 -12.62
N GLY A 22 -35.69 13.68 -13.25
CA GLY A 22 -35.73 13.29 -14.65
C GLY A 22 -36.68 14.19 -15.41
N ILE A 23 -36.18 15.22 -16.07
CA ILE A 23 -36.95 15.95 -17.07
C ILE A 23 -36.79 15.22 -18.39
N LEU A 24 -37.77 14.39 -18.72
CA LEU A 24 -38.05 13.96 -20.08
C LEU A 24 -39.17 14.83 -20.59
N SER A 25 -38.84 15.77 -21.45
CA SER A 25 -39.85 16.50 -22.23
C SER A 25 -40.47 15.58 -23.30
N VAL A 26 -41.56 14.96 -22.91
CA VAL A 26 -42.49 14.33 -23.85
C VAL A 26 -43.71 15.24 -23.95
N SER A 27 -43.98 15.73 -25.14
CA SER A 27 -45.26 16.42 -25.48
C SER A 27 -46.40 15.44 -25.23
N ALA A 28 -47.14 15.64 -24.13
CA ALA A 28 -48.13 14.71 -23.65
C ALA A 28 -49.53 15.30 -23.74
N ALA A 29 -50.45 14.45 -24.10
CA ALA A 29 -51.84 14.62 -23.69
C ALA A 29 -51.88 14.75 -22.16
N SER A 30 -52.61 15.70 -21.62
CA SER A 30 -52.73 15.98 -20.19
C SER A 30 -53.28 14.75 -19.45
N VAL A 31 -52.35 14.00 -18.86
CA VAL A 31 -52.68 13.03 -17.80
C VAL A 31 -52.96 13.86 -16.54
N PRO A 32 -54.05 13.62 -15.79
CA PRO A 32 -54.26 14.33 -14.54
C PRO A 32 -53.06 14.09 -13.61
N GLN A 33 -52.32 15.14 -13.33
CA GLN A 33 -51.23 15.07 -12.36
C GLN A 33 -51.83 14.74 -10.98
N ALA A 34 -51.38 13.68 -10.32
CA ALA A 34 -51.87 13.31 -9.00
C ALA A 34 -51.65 14.49 -8.04
N VAL A 35 -52.73 15.00 -7.49
CA VAL A 35 -52.70 16.10 -6.51
C VAL A 35 -52.49 15.48 -5.13
N ILE A 36 -51.64 16.09 -4.30
CA ILE A 36 -51.45 15.70 -2.92
C ILE A 36 -52.79 15.81 -2.17
N ASP A 37 -53.24 14.75 -1.56
CA ASP A 37 -54.35 14.76 -0.62
C ASP A 37 -53.85 15.28 0.74
N THR A 38 -54.07 16.55 1.03
CA THR A 38 -53.58 17.26 2.21
C THR A 38 -54.20 16.77 3.52
N ASP A 39 -55.35 16.07 3.46
CA ASP A 39 -56.05 15.56 4.63
C ASP A 39 -55.58 14.15 5.03
N ARG A 40 -54.85 13.48 4.14
CA ARG A 40 -54.34 12.14 4.38
C ARG A 40 -53.04 12.20 5.22
N LYS A 41 -53.03 11.41 6.30
CA LYS A 41 -51.83 11.18 7.11
C LYS A 41 -50.92 10.18 6.40
N ALA A 42 -49.66 10.21 6.76
CA ALA A 42 -48.64 9.28 6.25
C ALA A 42 -48.18 8.30 7.31
N SER A 43 -47.56 7.23 6.86
CA SER A 43 -46.88 6.27 7.72
C SER A 43 -45.51 5.93 7.18
N VAL A 44 -44.61 5.53 8.08
CA VAL A 44 -43.27 5.03 7.73
C VAL A 44 -43.05 3.69 8.40
N SER A 45 -42.67 2.70 7.63
CA SER A 45 -42.16 1.40 8.09
C SER A 45 -40.65 1.32 7.79
N ILE A 46 -39.87 0.93 8.80
CA ILE A 46 -38.43 0.74 8.67
C ILE A 46 -38.12 -0.73 8.99
N TYR A 47 -37.41 -1.37 8.06
CA TYR A 47 -36.86 -2.70 8.29
C TYR A 47 -35.34 -2.62 8.37
N LYS A 48 -34.79 -3.03 9.49
CA LYS A 48 -33.36 -3.00 9.77
C LYS A 48 -32.75 -4.36 9.58
N TYR A 49 -31.90 -4.50 8.57
CA TYR A 49 -31.21 -5.74 8.24
C TYR A 49 -29.69 -5.54 8.17
N ASP A 50 -28.96 -6.59 8.51
CA ASP A 50 -27.52 -6.69 8.27
C ASP A 50 -27.24 -7.04 6.81
N PHE A 51 -27.24 -6.03 5.96
CA PHE A 51 -26.94 -6.18 4.53
C PHE A 51 -25.50 -6.65 4.29
N THR A 52 -24.57 -6.32 5.18
CA THR A 52 -23.16 -6.73 5.07
C THR A 52 -23.05 -8.25 5.21
N SER A 53 -23.70 -8.82 6.23
CA SER A 53 -23.74 -10.27 6.41
C SER A 53 -24.51 -10.96 5.29
N ALA A 54 -25.66 -10.43 4.90
CA ALA A 54 -26.48 -11.00 3.82
C ALA A 54 -25.75 -10.99 2.46
N HIS A 55 -24.98 -9.95 2.18
CA HIS A 55 -24.15 -9.88 0.97
C HIS A 55 -22.96 -10.85 1.03
N ALA A 56 -22.24 -10.89 2.17
CA ALA A 56 -21.13 -11.81 2.37
C ALA A 56 -21.57 -13.27 2.25
N ASP A 57 -22.82 -13.56 2.65
CA ASP A 57 -23.43 -14.88 2.53
C ASP A 57 -23.99 -15.17 1.12
N GLY A 58 -23.80 -14.26 0.17
CA GLY A 58 -24.24 -14.42 -1.22
C GLY A 58 -25.75 -14.34 -1.43
N VAL A 59 -26.50 -13.94 -0.39
CA VAL A 59 -27.98 -13.92 -0.41
C VAL A 59 -28.51 -12.77 -1.28
N LEU A 60 -27.78 -11.67 -1.37
CA LEU A 60 -28.19 -10.48 -2.13
C LEU A 60 -27.58 -10.37 -3.54
N GLY A 61 -26.64 -11.24 -3.92
CA GLY A 61 -25.91 -11.12 -5.20
C GLY A 61 -25.16 -9.79 -5.36
N ASP A 62 -24.62 -9.54 -6.57
CA ASP A 62 -23.89 -8.30 -6.89
C ASP A 62 -24.80 -7.08 -7.10
N ASN A 63 -26.12 -7.26 -7.09
CA ASN A 63 -27.09 -6.18 -7.30
C ASN A 63 -27.33 -5.42 -5.99
N THR A 64 -26.95 -4.15 -5.99
CA THR A 64 -27.34 -3.22 -4.93
C THR A 64 -28.86 -3.06 -4.92
N TYR A 65 -29.54 -3.54 -3.86
CA TYR A 65 -30.95 -3.29 -3.66
C TYR A 65 -31.18 -1.77 -3.46
N ILE A 66 -32.10 -1.21 -4.22
CA ILE A 66 -32.52 0.19 -4.10
C ILE A 66 -33.92 0.20 -3.50
N SER A 67 -34.08 0.83 -2.32
CA SER A 67 -35.39 1.03 -1.72
C SER A 67 -36.28 1.90 -2.64
N THR A 68 -37.45 1.39 -2.95
CA THR A 68 -38.42 2.08 -3.83
C THR A 68 -39.44 2.91 -3.06
N GLY A 69 -39.40 2.86 -1.72
CA GLY A 69 -40.42 3.43 -0.85
C GLY A 69 -41.64 2.52 -0.66
N TYR A 70 -41.67 1.36 -1.29
CA TYR A 70 -42.73 0.36 -1.12
C TYR A 70 -42.20 -0.88 -0.40
N ALA A 71 -43.07 -1.58 0.32
CA ALA A 71 -42.77 -2.88 0.90
C ALA A 71 -42.42 -3.88 -0.21
N ASP A 72 -41.39 -4.70 0.03
CA ASP A 72 -40.93 -5.75 -0.87
C ASP A 72 -40.87 -7.10 -0.09
N GLU A 73 -41.94 -7.90 -0.20
CA GLU A 73 -42.05 -9.18 0.49
C GLU A 73 -40.90 -10.15 0.15
N ASN A 74 -40.31 -10.06 -1.05
CA ASN A 74 -39.19 -10.92 -1.40
C ASN A 74 -37.92 -10.50 -0.63
N VAL A 75 -37.69 -9.20 -0.52
CA VAL A 75 -36.56 -8.65 0.28
C VAL A 75 -36.73 -8.96 1.74
N GLU A 76 -37.92 -8.73 2.30
CA GLU A 76 -38.25 -9.01 3.69
C GLU A 76 -38.08 -10.49 4.05
N ASN A 77 -38.62 -11.38 3.24
CA ASN A 77 -38.47 -12.82 3.46
C ASN A 77 -37.02 -13.31 3.31
N THR A 78 -36.29 -12.75 2.36
CA THR A 78 -34.89 -13.11 2.11
C THR A 78 -33.96 -12.62 3.22
N LEU A 79 -34.23 -11.43 3.75
CA LEU A 79 -33.38 -10.77 4.75
C LEU A 79 -33.82 -11.01 6.19
N MET A 80 -34.96 -11.68 6.43
CA MET A 80 -35.43 -11.97 7.78
C MET A 80 -34.36 -12.66 8.68
N PRO A 81 -33.52 -13.59 8.17
CA PRO A 81 -32.45 -14.18 8.98
C PRO A 81 -31.37 -13.18 9.43
N TYR A 82 -31.34 -12.03 8.80
CA TYR A 82 -30.38 -10.94 9.06
C TYR A 82 -31.04 -9.75 9.78
N ALA A 83 -32.22 -9.94 10.35
CA ALA A 83 -32.95 -8.92 11.08
C ALA A 83 -32.16 -8.44 12.31
N ILE A 84 -32.18 -7.14 12.55
CA ILE A 84 -31.56 -6.53 13.73
C ILE A 84 -32.65 -6.02 14.65
N GLU A 85 -32.84 -6.69 15.79
CA GLU A 85 -33.78 -6.34 16.86
C GLU A 85 -33.17 -5.30 17.81
N GLY A 86 -34.00 -4.42 18.41
CA GLY A 86 -33.59 -3.50 19.48
C GLY A 86 -32.97 -2.20 18.97
N VAL A 87 -33.11 -1.89 17.69
CA VAL A 87 -32.70 -0.59 17.12
C VAL A 87 -33.80 0.45 17.30
N VAL A 88 -33.46 1.64 17.76
CA VAL A 88 -34.38 2.78 17.84
C VAL A 88 -34.04 3.84 16.82
N PHE A 89 -35.00 4.14 15.95
CA PHE A 89 -34.98 5.32 15.12
C PHE A 89 -35.75 6.45 15.81
N SER A 90 -35.25 7.65 15.71
CA SER A 90 -35.98 8.86 16.09
C SER A 90 -36.15 9.76 14.89
N TYR A 91 -37.26 10.47 14.81
CA TYR A 91 -37.57 11.35 13.68
C TYR A 91 -38.07 12.71 14.15
N ALA A 92 -37.89 13.70 13.29
CA ALA A 92 -38.51 15.03 13.45
C ALA A 92 -39.00 15.53 12.11
N LYS A 93 -40.21 16.09 12.10
CA LYS A 93 -40.64 16.92 10.97
C LYS A 93 -39.80 18.20 10.98
N ILE A 94 -39.08 18.46 9.88
CA ILE A 94 -38.16 19.60 9.76
C ILE A 94 -38.69 20.66 8.80
N ALA A 95 -39.56 20.33 7.87
CA ALA A 95 -40.14 21.28 6.94
C ALA A 95 -41.56 20.90 6.53
N ASP A 96 -42.36 21.94 6.15
CA ASP A 96 -43.64 21.78 5.48
C ASP A 96 -43.44 21.77 3.96
N LEU A 97 -44.35 21.10 3.24
CA LEU A 97 -44.39 21.14 1.78
C LEU A 97 -45.00 22.47 1.32
N ALA A 98 -44.34 23.17 0.41
CA ALA A 98 -44.82 24.46 -0.13
C ALA A 98 -44.68 24.49 -1.64
N VAL A 99 -45.80 24.71 -2.34
CA VAL A 99 -45.75 24.98 -3.79
C VAL A 99 -45.37 26.44 -3.98
N HIS A 100 -44.30 26.67 -4.71
CA HIS A 100 -43.86 28.01 -5.10
C HIS A 100 -44.05 28.23 -6.57
N ALA A 101 -44.73 29.33 -6.91
CA ALA A 101 -44.93 29.78 -8.28
C ALA A 101 -44.06 31.03 -8.53
N GLU A 102 -43.28 31.00 -9.59
CA GLU A 102 -42.49 32.15 -10.04
C GLU A 102 -42.58 32.32 -11.55
N THR A 103 -42.21 33.51 -12.01
CA THR A 103 -42.05 33.77 -13.44
C THR A 103 -40.57 34.01 -13.71
N LYS A 104 -39.94 33.10 -14.42
CA LYS A 104 -38.53 33.17 -14.80
C LYS A 104 -38.42 33.16 -16.32
N ASP A 105 -37.66 34.08 -16.88
CA ASP A 105 -37.47 34.24 -18.34
C ASP A 105 -38.79 34.40 -19.15
N GLY A 106 -39.84 34.93 -18.49
CA GLY A 106 -41.18 35.14 -19.12
C GLY A 106 -42.11 33.92 -19.05
N GLU A 107 -41.66 32.81 -18.47
CA GLU A 107 -42.45 31.59 -18.25
C GLU A 107 -42.83 31.41 -16.80
N HIS A 108 -44.07 30.95 -16.57
CA HIS A 108 -44.53 30.58 -15.22
C HIS A 108 -44.05 29.18 -14.87
N GLN A 109 -43.31 29.08 -13.75
CA GLN A 109 -42.80 27.82 -13.21
C GLN A 109 -43.42 27.59 -11.84
N ASN A 110 -43.81 26.34 -11.57
CA ASN A 110 -44.22 25.89 -10.24
C ASN A 110 -43.23 24.82 -9.78
N MET A 111 -42.75 24.93 -8.54
CA MET A 111 -41.86 23.97 -7.93
C MET A 111 -42.30 23.65 -6.52
N LEU A 112 -41.93 22.47 -6.03
CA LEU A 112 -42.08 22.07 -4.64
C LEU A 112 -40.85 22.53 -3.88
N LEU A 113 -41.07 23.32 -2.83
CA LEU A 113 -40.02 23.71 -1.88
C LEU A 113 -40.36 23.14 -0.51
N TYR A 114 -39.32 23.02 0.31
CA TYR A 114 -39.45 22.68 1.72
C TYR A 114 -39.33 23.95 2.57
N LYS A 115 -40.43 24.28 3.26
CA LYS A 115 -40.53 25.46 4.11
C LYS A 115 -40.10 25.07 5.53
N LEU A 116 -38.95 25.57 5.98
CA LEU A 116 -38.48 25.48 7.35
C LEU A 116 -39.00 26.71 8.13
N PRO A 117 -39.88 26.53 9.13
CA PRO A 117 -40.40 27.65 9.92
C PRO A 117 -39.26 28.36 10.69
N GLY A 118 -39.32 29.71 10.74
CA GLY A 118 -38.34 30.49 11.47
C GLY A 118 -38.33 30.12 12.96
N GLY A 119 -37.14 30.07 13.56
CA GLY A 119 -36.96 29.79 14.99
C GLY A 119 -35.73 28.99 15.33
N ASP A 120 -35.54 28.74 16.64
CA ASP A 120 -34.34 28.09 17.18
C ASP A 120 -34.13 26.67 16.63
N LYS A 121 -35.21 25.91 16.40
CA LYS A 121 -35.15 24.55 15.84
C LYS A 121 -34.55 24.58 14.42
N THR A 122 -35.03 25.48 13.58
CA THR A 122 -34.50 25.62 12.21
C THR A 122 -33.06 26.11 12.23
N THR A 123 -32.74 27.08 13.09
CA THR A 123 -31.35 27.55 13.26
C THR A 123 -30.42 26.42 13.67
N ALA A 124 -30.83 25.59 14.65
CA ALA A 124 -30.04 24.45 15.08
C ALA A 124 -29.83 23.43 13.94
N LEU A 125 -30.88 23.12 13.16
CA LEU A 125 -30.79 22.17 12.04
C LEU A 125 -29.84 22.66 10.93
N ILE A 126 -30.03 23.91 10.46
CA ILE A 126 -29.19 24.44 9.38
C ILE A 126 -27.72 24.53 9.83
N ASN A 127 -27.42 24.82 11.09
CA ASN A 127 -26.07 24.78 11.63
C ASN A 127 -25.47 23.37 11.63
N CYS A 128 -26.27 22.31 11.82
CA CYS A 128 -25.80 20.93 11.71
C CYS A 128 -25.38 20.56 10.28
N LEU A 129 -25.92 21.29 9.29
CA LEU A 129 -25.69 21.07 7.86
C LEU A 129 -24.81 22.17 7.24
N ASP A 130 -24.22 23.05 8.06
CA ASP A 130 -23.44 24.22 7.64
C ASP A 130 -24.14 25.07 6.57
N LEU A 131 -25.47 25.16 6.67
CA LEU A 131 -26.31 25.96 5.81
C LEU A 131 -26.60 27.32 6.46
N THR A 132 -26.83 28.30 5.63
CA THR A 132 -27.20 29.66 6.02
C THR A 132 -28.51 30.08 5.36
N SER A 133 -29.04 31.25 5.73
CA SER A 133 -30.18 31.83 5.04
C SER A 133 -29.90 32.26 3.58
N GLU A 134 -28.61 32.35 3.19
CA GLU A 134 -28.21 32.67 1.82
C GLU A 134 -28.30 31.45 0.89
N ASP A 135 -28.24 30.24 1.44
CA ASP A 135 -28.42 29.00 0.69
C ASP A 135 -29.89 28.66 0.43
N ALA A 136 -30.80 29.35 1.12
CA ALA A 136 -32.24 29.18 0.90
C ALA A 136 -32.65 29.72 -0.47
N TYR A 137 -33.54 28.99 -1.16
CA TYR A 137 -34.14 29.45 -2.43
C TYR A 137 -34.82 30.78 -2.25
N LYS A 138 -35.53 30.97 -1.13
CA LYS A 138 -36.10 32.24 -0.70
C LYS A 138 -36.27 32.30 0.83
N THR A 139 -36.37 33.53 1.32
CA THR A 139 -36.76 33.83 2.71
C THR A 139 -38.03 34.66 2.71
N ASP A 140 -39.00 34.27 3.53
CA ASP A 140 -40.24 35.04 3.71
C ASP A 140 -40.64 35.09 5.18
N ARG A 141 -40.70 36.28 5.77
CA ARG A 141 -41.08 36.53 7.15
C ARG A 141 -40.35 35.73 8.20
N GLY A 142 -39.11 35.37 7.90
CA GLY A 142 -38.24 34.55 8.78
C GLY A 142 -38.30 33.04 8.51
N ASP A 143 -39.23 32.59 7.68
CA ASP A 143 -39.24 31.22 7.17
C ASP A 143 -38.24 31.06 6.02
N LEU A 144 -37.51 29.93 6.02
CA LEU A 144 -36.55 29.57 4.97
C LEU A 144 -37.15 28.52 4.05
N TYR A 145 -37.00 28.70 2.74
CA TYR A 145 -37.48 27.75 1.75
C TYR A 145 -36.32 27.17 0.97
N PHE A 146 -36.17 25.89 1.03
CA PHE A 146 -35.09 25.17 0.35
C PHE A 146 -35.63 24.28 -0.76
N ALA A 147 -34.88 24.15 -1.84
CA ALA A 147 -35.06 23.06 -2.77
C ALA A 147 -34.56 21.75 -2.15
N SER A 148 -35.07 20.63 -2.62
CA SER A 148 -34.70 19.31 -2.08
C SER A 148 -33.20 19.00 -2.24
N ASP A 149 -32.65 19.29 -3.42
CA ASP A 149 -31.24 19.06 -3.73
C ASP A 149 -30.31 19.79 -2.78
N THR A 150 -30.58 21.04 -2.43
CA THR A 150 -29.76 21.80 -1.47
C THR A 150 -29.64 21.10 -0.09
N LEU A 151 -30.77 20.60 0.43
CA LEU A 151 -30.79 19.91 1.74
C LEU A 151 -30.09 18.55 1.66
N ILE A 152 -30.23 17.87 0.56
CA ILE A 152 -29.67 16.56 0.29
C ILE A 152 -28.16 16.66 0.12
N ASP A 153 -27.70 17.57 -0.72
CA ASP A 153 -26.29 17.78 -0.99
C ASP A 153 -25.56 18.21 0.29
N ALA A 154 -26.14 19.13 1.07
CA ALA A 154 -25.59 19.54 2.34
C ALA A 154 -25.42 18.36 3.33
N LEU A 155 -26.46 17.52 3.47
CA LEU A 155 -26.35 16.32 4.32
C LEU A 155 -25.30 15.33 3.80
N SER A 156 -25.29 15.08 2.48
CA SER A 156 -24.34 14.16 1.85
C SER A 156 -22.90 14.63 1.99
N ASP A 157 -22.63 15.89 1.70
CA ASP A 157 -21.29 16.47 1.76
C ASP A 157 -20.73 16.42 3.20
N HIS A 158 -21.56 16.70 4.19
CA HIS A 158 -21.16 16.64 5.59
C HIS A 158 -20.95 15.22 6.09
N LEU A 159 -21.76 14.26 5.64
CA LEU A 159 -21.53 12.85 5.94
C LEU A 159 -20.24 12.33 5.28
N ASN A 160 -19.89 12.83 4.09
CA ASN A 160 -18.66 12.44 3.40
C ASN A 160 -17.39 13.09 3.96
N THR A 161 -17.48 14.29 4.53
CA THR A 161 -16.30 15.06 5.00
C THR A 161 -16.07 14.98 6.50
N ALA A 162 -17.12 14.84 7.29
CA ALA A 162 -17.08 14.85 8.75
C ALA A 162 -18.15 13.94 9.36
N GLU A 163 -18.26 12.70 8.90
CA GLU A 163 -19.34 11.76 9.23
C GLU A 163 -19.68 11.69 10.72
N SER A 164 -18.69 11.42 11.57
CA SER A 164 -18.92 11.28 13.02
C SER A 164 -19.41 12.57 13.68
N GLN A 165 -18.91 13.73 13.26
CA GLN A 165 -19.34 15.02 13.79
C GLN A 165 -20.77 15.33 13.38
N THR A 166 -21.12 15.09 12.11
CA THR A 166 -22.46 15.31 11.56
C THR A 166 -23.47 14.35 12.18
N LYS A 167 -23.15 13.07 12.30
CA LYS A 167 -23.99 12.08 13.00
C LYS A 167 -24.28 12.53 14.45
N ASN A 168 -23.24 12.91 15.20
CA ASN A 168 -23.39 13.34 16.59
C ASN A 168 -24.22 14.64 16.72
N ALA A 169 -24.01 15.61 15.82
CA ALA A 169 -24.78 16.85 15.82
C ALA A 169 -26.26 16.61 15.50
N LEU A 170 -26.56 15.80 14.50
CA LEU A 170 -27.93 15.44 14.12
C LEU A 170 -28.58 14.53 15.17
N GLU A 171 -27.84 13.66 15.84
CA GLU A 171 -28.35 12.87 16.96
C GLU A 171 -28.72 13.78 18.14
N ALA A 172 -27.87 14.73 18.50
CA ALA A 172 -28.18 15.71 19.55
C ALA A 172 -29.43 16.54 19.19
N PHE A 173 -29.51 16.99 17.93
CA PHE A 173 -30.68 17.70 17.43
C PHE A 173 -31.96 16.88 17.55
N ILE A 174 -31.93 15.61 17.12
CA ILE A 174 -33.09 14.71 17.14
C ILE A 174 -33.50 14.35 18.58
N ARG A 175 -32.55 14.12 19.49
CA ARG A 175 -32.86 13.85 20.91
C ARG A 175 -33.60 15.03 21.56
N GLN A 176 -33.33 16.25 21.14
CA GLN A 176 -33.99 17.45 21.66
C GLN A 176 -35.32 17.76 20.96
N ASN A 177 -35.46 17.48 19.66
CA ASN A 177 -36.54 17.98 18.80
C ASN A 177 -37.40 16.87 18.19
N GLY A 178 -37.05 15.61 18.38
CA GLY A 178 -37.66 14.48 17.71
C GLY A 178 -38.58 13.63 18.60
N THR A 179 -39.14 12.62 17.96
CA THR A 179 -39.95 11.55 18.57
C THR A 179 -39.28 10.22 18.28
N SER A 180 -39.10 9.40 19.32
CA SER A 180 -38.55 8.04 19.17
C SER A 180 -39.63 7.07 18.65
N MET A 181 -39.24 6.23 17.70
CA MET A 181 -40.04 5.07 17.28
C MET A 181 -39.92 3.94 18.29
N PRO A 182 -40.83 2.96 18.28
CA PRO A 182 -40.61 1.69 18.99
C PRO A 182 -39.28 1.03 18.57
N GLU A 183 -38.71 0.20 19.45
CA GLU A 183 -37.56 -0.64 19.06
C GLU A 183 -37.95 -1.59 17.92
N THR A 184 -36.99 -1.88 17.01
CA THR A 184 -37.19 -2.90 16.00
C THR A 184 -37.45 -4.25 16.67
N ASP A 185 -38.40 -4.97 16.14
CA ASP A 185 -38.79 -6.32 16.62
C ASP A 185 -37.85 -7.42 16.05
N GLY A 186 -38.16 -8.70 16.37
CA GLY A 186 -37.39 -9.85 15.89
C GLY A 186 -37.38 -10.04 14.37
N THR A 187 -38.19 -9.29 13.60
CA THR A 187 -38.17 -9.23 12.14
C THR A 187 -37.38 -8.00 11.62
N GLY A 188 -36.83 -7.22 12.53
CA GLY A 188 -36.13 -5.96 12.22
C GLY A 188 -37.07 -4.79 11.95
N HIS A 189 -38.38 -4.94 12.14
CA HIS A 189 -39.40 -3.97 11.78
C HIS A 189 -39.69 -2.98 12.91
N THR A 190 -39.87 -1.71 12.55
CA THR A 190 -40.49 -0.66 13.38
C THR A 190 -41.30 0.28 12.49
N SER A 191 -42.28 0.99 13.06
CA SER A 191 -43.12 1.90 12.29
C SER A 191 -43.56 3.13 13.09
N ALA A 192 -43.88 4.19 12.36
CA ALA A 192 -44.57 5.38 12.84
C ALA A 192 -45.77 5.68 11.91
N ALA A 193 -46.93 5.94 12.49
CA ALA A 193 -48.18 6.21 11.76
C ALA A 193 -48.74 7.59 12.13
N GLU A 194 -49.81 8.01 11.44
CA GLU A 194 -50.50 9.27 11.66
C GLU A 194 -49.60 10.51 11.52
N LEU A 195 -48.59 10.44 10.65
CA LEU A 195 -47.62 11.52 10.44
C LEU A 195 -48.22 12.61 9.55
N GLU A 196 -47.98 13.86 9.95
CA GLU A 196 -48.30 15.02 9.10
C GLU A 196 -47.44 15.00 7.84
N GLN A 197 -47.95 15.58 6.77
CA GLN A 197 -47.17 15.72 5.52
C GLN A 197 -46.01 16.72 5.74
N GLY A 198 -44.86 16.45 5.13
CA GLY A 198 -43.68 17.30 5.24
C GLY A 198 -42.38 16.56 4.99
N LEU A 199 -41.28 17.23 5.21
CA LEU A 199 -39.94 16.63 5.21
C LEU A 199 -39.57 16.21 6.63
N TYR A 200 -39.06 15.01 6.75
CA TYR A 200 -38.63 14.41 8.01
C TYR A 200 -37.15 14.06 7.95
N LEU A 201 -36.46 14.30 9.07
CA LEU A 201 -35.14 13.76 9.35
C LEU A 201 -35.30 12.53 10.23
N PHE A 202 -34.67 11.43 9.84
CA PHE A 202 -34.57 10.18 10.63
C PHE A 202 -33.13 9.97 11.06
N VAL A 203 -32.93 9.59 12.30
CA VAL A 203 -31.62 9.28 12.90
C VAL A 203 -31.75 8.02 13.74
N GLU A 204 -30.81 7.11 13.62
CA GLU A 204 -30.68 5.95 14.48
C GLU A 204 -30.09 6.38 15.81
N THR A 205 -30.88 6.38 16.87
CA THR A 205 -30.53 6.99 18.18
C THR A 205 -30.19 5.97 19.25
N GLN A 206 -30.49 4.69 19.01
CA GLN A 206 -30.09 3.57 19.88
C GLN A 206 -29.85 2.35 19.01
N VAL A 207 -28.79 1.63 19.31
CA VAL A 207 -28.45 0.36 18.68
C VAL A 207 -28.13 -0.67 19.76
N PRO A 208 -28.38 -1.95 19.50
CA PRO A 208 -27.88 -3.03 20.36
C PRO A 208 -26.34 -3.01 20.39
N GLU A 209 -25.76 -3.49 21.49
CA GLU A 209 -24.30 -3.60 21.67
C GLU A 209 -23.60 -4.39 20.56
N THR A 210 -24.35 -5.22 19.83
CA THR A 210 -23.85 -6.01 18.71
C THR A 210 -23.74 -5.24 17.38
N VAL A 211 -24.26 -4.01 17.31
CA VAL A 211 -24.22 -3.15 16.12
C VAL A 211 -23.06 -2.19 16.26
N SER A 212 -22.04 -2.31 15.41
CA SER A 212 -20.83 -1.47 15.44
C SER A 212 -20.98 -0.14 14.71
N ASN A 213 -21.87 -0.05 13.72
CA ASN A 213 -22.09 1.17 12.94
C ASN A 213 -23.56 1.51 12.81
N THR A 214 -23.93 2.73 13.16
CA THR A 214 -25.28 3.25 12.96
C THR A 214 -25.50 3.61 11.50
N THR A 215 -26.75 3.46 11.02
CA THR A 215 -27.17 3.98 9.72
C THR A 215 -26.93 5.50 9.66
N ALA A 216 -26.49 5.97 8.52
CA ALA A 216 -26.38 7.41 8.29
C ALA A 216 -27.76 8.09 8.45
N PRO A 217 -27.84 9.28 9.05
CA PRO A 217 -29.06 10.09 9.05
C PRO A 217 -29.60 10.28 7.64
N PHE A 218 -30.91 10.23 7.46
CA PHE A 218 -31.54 10.40 6.16
C PHE A 218 -32.78 11.27 6.20
N LEU A 219 -33.08 11.88 5.05
CA LEU A 219 -34.25 12.70 4.84
C LEU A 219 -35.33 11.90 4.09
N LEU A 220 -36.58 12.11 4.47
CA LEU A 220 -37.73 11.46 3.86
C LEU A 220 -38.88 12.45 3.70
N SER A 221 -39.35 12.64 2.47
CA SER A 221 -40.54 13.42 2.18
C SER A 221 -41.80 12.54 2.37
N LEU A 222 -42.76 13.01 3.08
CA LEU A 222 -44.06 12.36 3.28
C LEU A 222 -45.17 13.28 2.79
N PRO A 223 -45.97 12.86 1.79
CA PRO A 223 -45.80 11.65 0.99
C PRO A 223 -44.57 11.77 0.07
N MET A 224 -44.09 10.64 -0.42
CA MET A 224 -43.08 10.63 -1.46
C MET A 224 -43.69 10.34 -2.82
N THR A 225 -43.04 10.80 -3.90
CA THR A 225 -43.44 10.48 -5.26
C THR A 225 -43.22 8.99 -5.52
N SER A 226 -44.20 8.31 -6.10
CA SER A 226 -44.08 6.93 -6.55
C SER A 226 -42.95 6.75 -7.59
N ILE A 227 -42.40 5.55 -7.72
CA ILE A 227 -41.30 5.25 -8.63
C ILE A 227 -41.62 5.52 -10.10
N ASP A 228 -42.92 5.43 -10.48
CA ASP A 228 -43.41 5.74 -11.82
C ASP A 228 -43.68 7.26 -12.05
N GLY A 229 -43.51 8.07 -10.99
CA GLY A 229 -43.73 9.51 -11.01
C GLY A 229 -45.18 9.94 -11.13
N MET A 230 -46.16 9.01 -11.08
CA MET A 230 -47.56 9.27 -11.37
C MET A 230 -48.44 9.44 -10.13
N ASN A 231 -47.97 8.98 -8.96
CA ASN A 231 -48.76 8.94 -7.74
C ASN A 231 -47.97 9.38 -6.52
N TRP A 232 -48.68 9.59 -5.41
CA TRP A 232 -48.10 9.84 -4.10
C TRP A 232 -48.19 8.61 -3.21
N ASN A 233 -47.05 8.21 -2.63
CA ASN A 233 -46.98 7.14 -1.64
C ASN A 233 -47.03 7.76 -0.23
N TYR A 234 -48.06 7.45 0.51
CA TYR A 234 -48.27 7.93 1.88
C TYR A 234 -47.78 6.89 2.90
N ASP A 235 -47.64 5.63 2.50
CA ASP A 235 -47.24 4.52 3.34
C ASP A 235 -45.84 4.05 2.91
N VAL A 236 -44.83 4.76 3.40
CA VAL A 236 -43.45 4.60 2.90
C VAL A 236 -42.72 3.52 3.68
N THR A 237 -42.14 2.56 2.96
CA THR A 237 -41.26 1.54 3.53
C THR A 237 -39.82 1.79 3.10
N VAL A 238 -38.89 1.79 4.09
CA VAL A 238 -37.47 1.97 3.85
C VAL A 238 -36.66 0.84 4.47
N TYR A 239 -35.56 0.50 3.78
CA TYR A 239 -34.61 -0.52 4.19
C TYR A 239 -33.22 0.15 4.33
N PRO A 240 -32.94 0.83 5.47
CA PRO A 240 -31.70 1.54 5.66
C PRO A 240 -30.53 0.53 5.61
N LYS A 241 -29.56 0.82 4.75
CA LYS A 241 -28.37 -0.01 4.61
C LYS A 241 -27.35 0.34 5.68
N ASN A 242 -26.74 -0.67 6.29
CA ASN A 242 -25.49 -0.47 6.98
C ASN A 242 -24.39 -0.26 5.95
N GLU A 243 -23.48 0.66 6.22
CA GLU A 243 -22.28 0.78 5.41
C GLU A 243 -21.48 -0.51 5.51
N ARG A 244 -21.06 -0.99 4.37
CA ARG A 244 -20.16 -2.13 4.25
C ARG A 244 -18.78 -1.68 4.73
N THR A 245 -18.40 -1.96 5.96
CA THR A 245 -17.00 -1.97 6.32
C THR A 245 -16.40 -3.28 5.82
N ALA A 246 -15.99 -3.30 4.55
CA ALA A 246 -15.10 -4.35 4.10
C ALA A 246 -13.83 -4.30 4.95
N PRO A 247 -13.23 -5.45 5.31
CA PRO A 247 -11.93 -5.43 5.94
C PRO A 247 -10.95 -4.72 5.00
N THR A 248 -9.98 -4.06 5.57
CA THR A 248 -8.83 -3.56 4.79
C THR A 248 -7.69 -4.55 4.91
N LEU A 249 -6.87 -4.62 3.89
CA LEU A 249 -5.65 -5.41 3.90
C LEU A 249 -4.57 -4.60 3.21
N GLU A 250 -3.44 -4.41 3.87
CA GLU A 250 -2.29 -3.67 3.34
C GLU A 250 -1.01 -4.38 3.74
N LYS A 251 -0.19 -4.71 2.77
CA LYS A 251 1.07 -5.42 2.91
C LYS A 251 2.24 -4.50 2.63
N THR A 252 3.19 -4.44 3.55
CA THR A 252 4.37 -3.58 3.42
C THR A 252 5.62 -4.27 3.97
N LEU A 253 6.76 -3.71 3.62
CA LEU A 253 8.06 -4.18 4.10
C LEU A 253 8.99 -2.98 4.36
N ARG A 254 10.07 -3.25 5.08
CA ARG A 254 11.22 -2.36 5.22
C ARG A 254 12.47 -3.18 5.49
N GLU A 255 13.61 -2.60 5.29
CA GLU A 255 14.86 -3.13 5.84
C GLU A 255 14.83 -3.12 7.37
N SER A 256 15.63 -4.00 7.98
CA SER A 256 15.79 -4.00 9.42
C SER A 256 16.32 -2.64 9.90
N LYS A 257 15.84 -2.16 11.06
CA LYS A 257 16.36 -0.92 11.69
C LYS A 257 17.86 -0.95 11.98
N ALA A 258 18.47 -2.12 11.97
CA ALA A 258 19.91 -2.29 12.12
C ALA A 258 20.68 -2.07 10.82
N ASP A 259 20.00 -2.09 9.70
CA ASP A 259 20.48 -1.77 8.37
C ASP A 259 19.98 -0.37 7.99
N THR A 260 20.90 0.51 7.61
CA THR A 260 20.61 1.91 7.37
C THR A 260 20.64 2.27 5.88
N GLY A 261 20.57 1.26 5.01
CA GLY A 261 20.49 1.42 3.58
C GLY A 261 19.43 2.43 3.14
N LYS A 262 19.56 2.97 1.98
CA LYS A 262 18.56 3.89 1.44
C LYS A 262 17.28 3.13 1.21
N ASN A 263 16.26 3.46 1.96
CA ASN A 263 14.92 2.99 1.69
C ASN A 263 14.33 3.77 0.53
N ASP A 264 13.93 3.10 -0.50
CA ASP A 264 13.55 3.67 -1.78
C ASP A 264 12.06 3.79 -1.98
N GLY A 265 11.27 3.28 -1.05
CA GLY A 265 9.83 3.46 -1.08
C GLY A 265 9.44 4.93 -0.85
N THR A 266 8.64 5.46 -1.75
CA THR A 266 8.12 6.83 -1.65
C THR A 266 6.81 6.92 -0.88
N ASP A 267 6.19 5.80 -0.56
CA ASP A 267 4.86 5.67 0.03
C ASP A 267 4.89 5.10 1.45
N SER A 268 5.80 5.62 2.28
CA SER A 268 5.89 5.22 3.70
C SER A 268 4.54 5.33 4.40
N ILE A 269 4.06 4.21 4.93
CA ILE A 269 2.73 4.10 5.54
C ILE A 269 2.83 4.31 7.05
N THR A 270 3.66 3.53 7.72
CA THR A 270 3.93 3.66 9.16
C THR A 270 5.37 3.25 9.45
N ASP A 271 6.08 4.06 10.23
CA ASP A 271 7.41 3.73 10.79
C ASP A 271 8.43 3.23 9.73
N GLY A 272 8.40 3.81 8.52
CA GLY A 272 9.32 3.47 7.43
C GLY A 272 8.91 2.25 6.59
N TYR A 273 7.77 1.64 6.83
CA TYR A 273 7.26 0.57 5.96
C TYR A 273 6.70 1.13 4.65
N THR A 274 7.04 0.46 3.55
CA THR A 274 6.65 0.84 2.18
C THR A 274 6.22 -0.41 1.40
N HIS A 275 5.73 -0.24 0.17
CA HIS A 275 5.38 -1.38 -0.70
C HIS A 275 6.59 -1.95 -1.46
N THR A 276 7.72 -1.26 -1.43
CA THR A 276 8.96 -1.68 -2.08
C THR A 276 10.15 -1.39 -1.16
N ALA A 277 11.14 -2.27 -1.16
CA ALA A 277 12.42 -2.06 -0.49
C ALA A 277 13.54 -2.79 -1.25
N THR A 278 14.77 -2.42 -0.97
CA THR A 278 15.97 -3.09 -1.46
C THR A 278 16.74 -3.71 -0.30
N GLY A 279 17.77 -4.48 -0.57
CA GLY A 279 18.67 -5.04 0.42
C GLY A 279 19.64 -6.05 -0.17
N SER A 280 20.63 -6.44 0.64
CA SER A 280 21.66 -7.38 0.25
C SER A 280 21.32 -8.83 0.62
N ILE A 281 21.99 -9.79 0.01
CA ILE A 281 21.89 -11.20 0.43
C ILE A 281 22.41 -11.34 1.87
N GLY A 282 21.61 -11.96 2.71
CA GLY A 282 21.90 -12.17 4.13
C GLY A 282 21.17 -11.22 5.06
N ASP A 283 20.60 -10.15 4.54
CA ASP A 283 19.86 -9.16 5.32
C ASP A 283 18.54 -9.70 5.85
N VAL A 284 18.02 -8.96 6.81
CA VAL A 284 16.75 -9.25 7.45
C VAL A 284 15.75 -8.18 7.02
N ILE A 285 14.72 -8.61 6.33
CA ILE A 285 13.61 -7.78 5.91
C ILE A 285 12.48 -7.91 6.92
N GLU A 286 11.96 -6.79 7.38
CA GLU A 286 10.80 -6.71 8.25
C GLU A 286 9.52 -6.52 7.42
N TYR A 287 8.53 -7.36 7.65
CA TYR A 287 7.23 -7.32 6.99
C TYR A 287 6.13 -6.89 7.93
N GLN A 288 5.17 -6.16 7.39
CA GLN A 288 3.98 -5.71 8.10
C GLN A 288 2.72 -6.00 7.28
N ILE A 289 1.68 -6.48 7.95
CA ILE A 289 0.33 -6.54 7.43
C ILE A 289 -0.54 -5.66 8.33
N LEU A 290 -1.22 -4.68 7.74
CA LEU A 290 -2.25 -3.90 8.40
C LEU A 290 -3.62 -4.36 7.91
N SER A 291 -4.54 -4.59 8.82
CA SER A 291 -5.87 -5.10 8.51
C SER A 291 -6.90 -4.58 9.50
N THR A 292 -8.15 -4.45 9.06
CA THR A 292 -9.30 -4.19 9.93
C THR A 292 -10.25 -5.37 9.84
N LEU A 293 -11.04 -5.62 10.88
CA LEU A 293 -12.08 -6.64 10.82
C LEU A 293 -13.26 -6.17 9.97
N PRO A 294 -13.91 -7.09 9.23
CA PRO A 294 -15.23 -6.82 8.71
C PRO A 294 -16.21 -6.62 9.87
N SER A 295 -17.13 -5.68 9.72
CA SER A 295 -18.16 -5.46 10.71
C SER A 295 -19.19 -6.59 10.65
N ILE A 296 -19.42 -7.28 11.78
CA ILE A 296 -20.51 -8.24 11.93
C ILE A 296 -21.56 -7.59 12.83
N THR A 297 -22.71 -7.24 12.25
CA THR A 297 -23.78 -6.53 12.94
C THR A 297 -24.97 -7.41 13.28
N SER A 298 -24.97 -8.68 12.85
CA SER A 298 -26.02 -9.66 13.12
C SER A 298 -25.64 -10.60 14.25
N ARG A 299 -26.56 -10.84 15.19
CA ARG A 299 -26.41 -11.87 16.24
C ARG A 299 -26.45 -13.31 15.70
N ALA A 300 -26.89 -13.50 14.46
CA ALA A 300 -27.06 -14.83 13.86
C ALA A 300 -25.76 -15.42 13.30
N THR A 301 -24.69 -14.64 13.21
CA THR A 301 -23.43 -15.07 12.59
C THR A 301 -22.22 -14.60 13.38
N SER A 302 -21.15 -15.37 13.32
CA SER A 302 -19.87 -15.07 13.94
C SER A 302 -18.74 -15.57 13.02
N PHE A 303 -17.50 -15.10 13.21
CA PHE A 303 -16.37 -15.66 12.48
C PHE A 303 -16.19 -17.14 12.84
N SER A 304 -16.13 -17.99 11.82
CA SER A 304 -15.80 -19.41 11.95
C SER A 304 -14.41 -19.73 11.42
N GLU A 305 -13.85 -18.85 10.60
CA GLU A 305 -12.46 -18.88 10.13
C GLU A 305 -11.95 -17.45 9.93
N TYR A 306 -10.68 -17.23 10.28
CA TYR A 306 -9.95 -15.99 9.99
C TYR A 306 -8.47 -16.34 9.84
N THR A 307 -7.97 -16.29 8.60
CA THR A 307 -6.66 -16.85 8.24
C THR A 307 -5.93 -15.93 7.29
N TYR A 308 -4.68 -15.61 7.59
CA TYR A 308 -3.74 -14.99 6.66
C TYR A 308 -2.85 -16.06 6.07
N THR A 309 -2.79 -16.14 4.75
CA THR A 309 -1.83 -16.96 4.01
C THR A 309 -0.86 -16.04 3.31
N ASP A 310 0.39 -16.10 3.71
CA ASP A 310 1.48 -15.27 3.24
C ASP A 310 2.44 -16.11 2.41
N THR A 311 2.84 -15.63 1.22
CA THR A 311 3.67 -16.38 0.28
C THR A 311 4.89 -15.57 -0.11
N LEU A 312 6.05 -16.01 0.34
CA LEU A 312 7.35 -15.46 -0.07
C LEU A 312 7.82 -16.11 -1.36
N SER A 313 8.29 -15.29 -2.29
CA SER A 313 9.00 -15.76 -3.49
C SER A 313 10.30 -16.50 -3.16
N THR A 314 10.81 -17.20 -4.14
CA THR A 314 12.15 -17.83 -4.12
C THR A 314 13.20 -16.78 -3.70
N GLY A 315 14.12 -17.15 -2.83
CA GLY A 315 15.18 -16.25 -2.38
C GLY A 315 14.91 -15.53 -1.08
N LEU A 316 13.71 -15.68 -0.54
CA LEU A 316 13.35 -15.21 0.79
C LEU A 316 13.00 -16.38 1.69
N SER A 317 13.30 -16.29 2.98
CA SER A 317 13.04 -17.35 3.96
C SER A 317 12.53 -16.77 5.26
N TYR A 318 11.36 -17.24 5.75
CA TYR A 318 10.82 -16.81 7.04
C TYR A 318 11.76 -17.09 8.20
N ARG A 319 11.93 -16.12 9.06
CA ARG A 319 12.47 -16.35 10.40
C ARG A 319 11.34 -16.79 11.31
N LYS A 320 11.45 -18.03 11.81
CA LYS A 320 10.36 -18.67 12.55
C LYS A 320 10.28 -18.14 13.98
N ASN A 321 9.06 -18.18 14.56
CA ASN A 321 8.74 -17.81 15.94
C ASN A 321 8.89 -16.31 16.26
N ASP A 322 8.72 -15.45 15.27
CA ASP A 322 8.77 -13.99 15.42
C ASP A 322 7.46 -13.29 15.03
N VAL A 323 6.43 -14.04 14.66
CA VAL A 323 5.12 -13.47 14.33
C VAL A 323 4.49 -12.84 15.57
N ARG A 324 4.12 -11.57 15.44
CA ARG A 324 3.44 -10.80 16.46
C ARG A 324 2.18 -10.16 15.90
N VAL A 325 1.09 -10.27 16.61
CA VAL A 325 -0.20 -9.66 16.26
C VAL A 325 -0.54 -8.61 17.32
N GLU A 326 -0.72 -7.37 16.91
CA GLU A 326 -1.05 -6.25 17.77
C GLU A 326 -2.34 -5.60 17.31
N TRP A 327 -3.10 -5.09 18.25
CA TRP A 327 -4.36 -4.41 18.01
C TRP A 327 -4.29 -2.98 18.51
N PHE A 328 -4.76 -2.05 17.70
CA PHE A 328 -4.73 -0.61 17.97
C PHE A 328 -6.13 -0.02 17.83
N SER A 329 -6.45 0.98 18.64
CA SER A 329 -7.73 1.68 18.59
C SER A 329 -7.90 2.53 17.32
N ASP A 330 -6.81 2.82 16.61
CA ASP A 330 -6.78 3.62 15.38
C ASP A 330 -5.68 3.16 14.42
N LYS A 331 -5.63 3.80 13.25
CA LYS A 331 -4.68 3.48 12.18
C LYS A 331 -3.25 3.98 12.41
N SER A 332 -3.01 4.80 13.45
CA SER A 332 -1.66 5.33 13.73
C SER A 332 -0.71 4.25 14.27
N CYS A 333 -1.26 3.17 14.80
CA CYS A 333 -0.52 2.03 15.37
C CYS A 333 0.56 2.44 16.38
N THR A 334 0.30 3.47 17.17
CA THR A 334 1.22 3.95 18.22
C THR A 334 1.08 3.14 19.51
N GLU A 335 2.07 3.28 20.41
CA GLU A 335 2.03 2.61 21.71
C GLU A 335 0.81 3.05 22.55
N GLU A 336 0.40 4.32 22.42
CA GLU A 336 -0.75 4.90 23.13
C GLU A 336 -2.08 4.36 22.63
N SER A 337 -2.17 4.00 21.34
CA SER A 337 -3.36 3.42 20.72
C SER A 337 -3.43 1.90 20.81
N ARG A 338 -2.39 1.25 21.35
CA ARG A 338 -2.33 -0.22 21.43
C ARG A 338 -3.27 -0.76 22.51
N VAL A 339 -4.23 -1.59 22.11
CA VAL A 339 -5.26 -2.15 22.99
C VAL A 339 -5.01 -3.62 23.36
N ALA A 340 -4.30 -4.38 22.51
CA ALA A 340 -3.96 -5.77 22.81
C ALA A 340 -2.71 -6.23 22.05
N VAL A 341 -2.04 -7.26 22.59
CA VAL A 341 -0.93 -7.98 21.94
C VAL A 341 -1.20 -9.46 22.02
N TRP A 342 -1.17 -10.12 20.86
CA TRP A 342 -1.29 -11.57 20.77
C TRP A 342 0.04 -12.15 20.31
N THR A 343 0.44 -13.23 20.94
CA THR A 343 1.61 -14.03 20.61
C THR A 343 1.19 -15.48 20.45
N GLU A 344 2.00 -16.33 19.83
CA GLU A 344 1.69 -17.75 19.73
C GLU A 344 1.50 -18.40 21.11
N GLN A 345 2.17 -17.89 22.14
CA GLN A 345 2.09 -18.41 23.51
C GLN A 345 0.74 -18.17 24.17
N ASN A 346 0.02 -17.10 23.83
CA ASN A 346 -1.32 -16.88 24.37
C ASN A 346 -2.44 -17.62 23.60
N GLY A 347 -2.05 -18.41 22.59
CA GLY A 347 -2.91 -19.42 21.97
C GLY A 347 -4.07 -18.86 21.13
N LYS A 348 -4.07 -17.57 20.81
CA LYS A 348 -5.16 -16.95 20.02
C LYS A 348 -4.98 -17.11 18.52
N PHE A 349 -3.78 -17.40 18.07
CA PHE A 349 -3.48 -17.79 16.68
C PHE A 349 -2.42 -18.91 16.66
N ALA A 350 -2.30 -19.58 15.55
CA ALA A 350 -1.29 -20.58 15.28
C ALA A 350 -0.59 -20.26 13.96
N VAL A 351 0.73 -20.45 13.92
CA VAL A 351 1.54 -20.26 12.72
C VAL A 351 2.00 -21.62 12.20
N SER A 352 1.85 -21.82 10.89
CA SER A 352 2.37 -23.00 10.20
C SER A 352 3.13 -22.59 8.94
N TYR A 353 4.16 -23.36 8.60
CA TYR A 353 5.01 -23.13 7.45
C TYR A 353 4.96 -24.34 6.51
N SER A 354 4.89 -24.08 5.21
CA SER A 354 4.94 -25.09 4.16
C SER A 354 5.70 -24.54 2.95
N ALA A 355 5.96 -25.40 1.96
CA ALA A 355 6.52 -25.00 0.67
C ALA A 355 5.44 -25.18 -0.43
N LEU A 356 5.46 -24.30 -1.41
CA LEU A 356 4.65 -24.38 -2.62
C LEU A 356 5.60 -24.25 -3.83
N GLY A 357 6.09 -25.37 -4.34
CA GLY A 357 7.20 -25.36 -5.31
C GLY A 357 8.46 -24.78 -4.67
N ASP A 358 9.00 -23.73 -5.27
CA ASP A 358 10.18 -23.00 -4.76
C ASP A 358 9.82 -21.84 -3.81
N GLU A 359 8.54 -21.57 -3.61
CA GLU A 359 8.03 -20.54 -2.72
C GLU A 359 7.85 -21.07 -1.28
N SER A 360 7.95 -20.17 -0.32
CA SER A 360 7.69 -20.45 1.09
C SER A 360 6.34 -19.86 1.50
N VAL A 361 5.51 -20.67 2.15
CA VAL A 361 4.18 -20.25 2.60
C VAL A 361 4.11 -20.27 4.12
N MET A 362 3.70 -19.16 4.71
CA MET A 362 3.33 -19.02 6.11
C MET A 362 1.82 -18.85 6.22
N ARG A 363 1.20 -19.59 7.13
CA ARG A 363 -0.21 -19.44 7.43
C ARG A 363 -0.40 -19.07 8.89
N ILE A 364 -1.05 -17.94 9.13
CA ILE A 364 -1.40 -17.41 10.45
C ILE A 364 -2.91 -17.58 10.59
N LYS A 365 -3.33 -18.60 11.35
CA LYS A 365 -4.73 -18.94 11.52
C LYS A 365 -5.18 -18.63 12.93
N MET A 366 -6.29 -17.91 13.09
CA MET A 366 -6.94 -17.71 14.39
C MET A 366 -7.44 -19.05 14.91
N THR A 367 -7.12 -19.35 16.16
CA THR A 367 -7.62 -20.54 16.87
C THR A 367 -9.07 -20.33 17.31
N ASP A 368 -9.70 -21.37 17.87
CA ASP A 368 -11.04 -21.24 18.46
C ASP A 368 -11.06 -20.17 19.56
N ALA A 369 -10.00 -20.08 20.39
CA ALA A 369 -9.87 -19.03 21.42
C ALA A 369 -9.67 -17.63 20.79
N GLY A 370 -8.98 -17.53 19.67
CA GLY A 370 -8.84 -16.28 18.92
C GLY A 370 -10.18 -15.86 18.29
N LEU A 371 -10.89 -16.79 17.68
CA LEU A 371 -12.22 -16.54 17.10
C LEU A 371 -13.24 -16.14 18.18
N GLU A 372 -13.22 -16.80 19.34
CA GLU A 372 -14.06 -16.43 20.48
C GLU A 372 -13.80 -14.99 20.91
N GLU A 373 -12.54 -14.58 21.00
CA GLU A 373 -12.15 -13.21 21.31
C GLU A 373 -12.60 -12.20 20.23
N LEU A 374 -12.41 -12.51 18.93
CA LEU A 374 -12.84 -11.65 17.83
C LEU A 374 -14.37 -11.46 17.79
N ASN A 375 -15.11 -12.49 18.20
CA ASN A 375 -16.57 -12.49 18.24
C ASN A 375 -17.15 -11.84 19.52
N ASN A 376 -16.29 -11.53 20.50
CA ASN A 376 -16.73 -10.94 21.77
C ASN A 376 -16.89 -9.42 21.64
N SER A 377 -18.11 -8.92 21.78
CA SER A 377 -18.42 -7.49 21.72
C SER A 377 -17.75 -6.66 22.83
N ASP A 378 -17.32 -7.29 23.91
CA ASP A 378 -16.76 -6.64 25.11
C ASP A 378 -15.27 -6.96 25.29
N ALA A 379 -14.58 -7.46 24.26
CA ALA A 379 -13.20 -7.91 24.36
C ALA A 379 -12.18 -6.79 24.63
N VAL A 380 -12.50 -5.55 24.29
CA VAL A 380 -11.58 -4.38 24.35
C VAL A 380 -12.14 -3.28 25.22
N TYR A 381 -11.37 -2.84 26.20
CA TYR A 381 -11.68 -1.62 26.96
C TYR A 381 -11.17 -0.40 26.22
N ASP A 382 -12.08 0.54 25.91
CA ASP A 382 -11.74 1.83 25.31
C ASP A 382 -11.61 2.91 26.39
N PRO A 383 -10.40 3.39 26.69
CA PRO A 383 -10.18 4.38 27.75
C PRO A 383 -10.78 5.76 27.43
N ASN A 384 -11.03 6.06 26.15
CA ASN A 384 -11.57 7.36 25.74
C ASN A 384 -13.08 7.46 26.03
N THR A 385 -13.79 6.36 25.85
CA THR A 385 -15.23 6.28 26.10
C THR A 385 -15.57 5.67 27.45
N SER A 386 -14.59 5.04 28.12
CA SER A 386 -14.74 4.26 29.35
C SER A 386 -15.73 3.08 29.18
N LEU A 387 -15.86 2.56 27.99
CA LEU A 387 -16.74 1.44 27.64
C LEU A 387 -15.95 0.26 27.11
N TYR A 388 -16.53 -0.94 27.25
CA TYR A 388 -16.05 -2.13 26.57
C TYR A 388 -16.64 -2.20 25.16
N ARG A 389 -15.84 -2.68 24.20
CA ARG A 389 -16.24 -2.90 22.80
C ARG A 389 -15.52 -4.11 22.21
N GLY A 390 -15.99 -4.60 21.09
CA GLY A 390 -15.25 -5.60 20.31
C GLY A 390 -14.08 -5.00 19.52
N TYR A 391 -13.35 -5.87 18.82
CA TYR A 391 -12.25 -5.49 17.93
C TYR A 391 -12.70 -4.80 16.63
N SER A 392 -14.02 -4.71 16.39
CA SER A 392 -14.54 -3.95 15.25
C SER A 392 -14.10 -2.49 15.33
N GLY A 393 -13.59 -1.96 14.22
CA GLY A 393 -13.02 -0.61 14.18
C GLY A 393 -11.60 -0.48 14.75
N CYS A 394 -11.00 -1.57 15.27
CA CYS A 394 -9.57 -1.61 15.58
C CYS A 394 -8.75 -1.91 14.33
N THR A 395 -7.52 -1.44 14.31
CA THR A 395 -6.50 -1.84 13.32
C THR A 395 -5.66 -2.97 13.89
N MET A 396 -5.57 -4.06 13.16
CA MET A 396 -4.67 -5.17 13.46
C MET A 396 -3.36 -4.97 12.69
N ARG A 397 -2.24 -5.10 13.38
CA ARG A 397 -0.91 -5.13 12.80
C ARG A 397 -0.28 -6.50 13.05
N ILE A 398 0.10 -7.20 11.98
CA ILE A 398 0.90 -8.41 12.05
C ILE A 398 2.31 -8.06 11.58
N THR A 399 3.31 -8.39 12.37
CA THR A 399 4.73 -8.22 12.01
C THR A 399 5.47 -9.54 12.09
N TYR A 400 6.41 -9.73 11.18
CA TYR A 400 7.32 -10.87 11.13
C TYR A 400 8.55 -10.50 10.28
N THR A 401 9.57 -11.36 10.25
CA THR A 401 10.79 -11.12 9.50
C THR A 401 11.13 -12.27 8.54
N ALA A 402 11.85 -11.95 7.48
CA ALA A 402 12.45 -12.92 6.58
C ALA A 402 13.92 -12.57 6.31
N SER A 403 14.72 -13.55 5.98
CA SER A 403 16.11 -13.37 5.54
C SER A 403 16.20 -13.51 4.04
N VAL A 404 17.03 -12.67 3.41
CA VAL A 404 17.37 -12.77 1.99
C VAL A 404 18.32 -13.95 1.81
N SER A 405 17.92 -14.97 1.03
CA SER A 405 18.70 -16.17 0.77
C SER A 405 19.61 -16.00 -0.46
N ALA A 406 20.35 -17.04 -0.81
CA ALA A 406 21.32 -17.02 -1.88
C ALA A 406 20.72 -17.00 -3.31
N THR A 407 19.41 -17.09 -3.47
CA THR A 407 18.74 -17.23 -4.78
C THR A 407 17.59 -16.24 -5.02
N PRO A 408 17.75 -14.95 -4.70
CA PRO A 408 16.70 -13.97 -5.02
C PRO A 408 16.60 -13.79 -6.54
N VAL A 409 15.43 -13.32 -6.97
CA VAL A 409 15.24 -12.87 -8.35
C VAL A 409 15.84 -11.47 -8.49
N TYR A 410 16.67 -11.27 -9.50
CA TYR A 410 17.29 -9.99 -9.80
C TYR A 410 16.49 -9.22 -10.85
N GLY A 411 16.50 -7.90 -10.78
CA GLY A 411 15.92 -7.04 -11.78
C GLY A 411 14.54 -6.52 -11.42
N ASP A 412 13.88 -5.96 -12.44
CA ASP A 412 12.62 -5.23 -12.34
C ASP A 412 11.41 -6.10 -11.93
N ILE A 413 11.55 -7.44 -11.95
CA ILE A 413 10.50 -8.36 -11.48
C ILE A 413 10.41 -8.33 -9.96
N GLY A 414 11.56 -8.14 -9.29
CA GLY A 414 11.67 -8.16 -7.84
C GLY A 414 11.34 -9.52 -7.22
N ASN A 415 11.20 -9.52 -5.92
CA ASN A 415 10.86 -10.69 -5.10
C ASN A 415 9.56 -10.39 -4.36
N PRO A 416 8.40 -10.76 -4.92
CA PRO A 416 7.11 -10.49 -4.31
C PRO A 416 6.91 -11.27 -3.02
N ASN A 417 6.18 -10.65 -2.10
CA ASN A 417 5.58 -11.28 -0.95
C ASN A 417 4.10 -10.94 -0.93
N ALA A 418 3.26 -11.90 -1.22
CA ALA A 418 1.81 -11.74 -1.28
C ALA A 418 1.13 -12.28 -0.03
N VAL A 419 0.14 -11.58 0.48
CA VAL A 419 -0.73 -12.04 1.55
C VAL A 419 -2.17 -12.15 1.08
N THR A 420 -2.83 -13.26 1.43
CA THR A 420 -4.27 -13.45 1.25
C THR A 420 -4.92 -13.61 2.61
N LEU A 421 -5.86 -12.72 2.93
CA LEU A 421 -6.78 -12.88 4.04
C LEU A 421 -7.99 -13.70 3.57
N THR A 422 -8.33 -14.76 4.28
CA THR A 422 -9.52 -15.57 4.08
C THR A 422 -10.33 -15.59 5.37
N TRP A 423 -11.63 -15.31 5.28
CA TRP A 423 -12.53 -15.41 6.44
C TRP A 423 -13.85 -16.07 6.06
N SER A 424 -14.44 -16.75 7.01
CA SER A 424 -15.73 -17.43 6.88
C SER A 424 -16.62 -17.16 8.09
N ARG A 425 -17.90 -17.37 7.93
CA ARG A 425 -18.92 -17.19 8.97
C ARG A 425 -19.66 -18.48 9.28
N THR A 426 -20.27 -18.58 10.47
CA THR A 426 -20.89 -19.80 11.00
C THR A 426 -22.12 -20.27 10.25
N ASN A 427 -22.83 -19.40 9.55
CA ASN A 427 -24.13 -19.72 8.94
C ASN A 427 -24.08 -20.02 7.44
N THR A 428 -22.89 -20.06 6.83
CA THR A 428 -22.77 -20.28 5.38
C THR A 428 -21.53 -21.07 4.97
N ALA A 429 -21.61 -21.67 3.77
CA ALA A 429 -20.44 -22.21 3.07
C ALA A 429 -19.61 -21.12 2.38
N TYR A 430 -19.88 -19.85 2.66
CA TYR A 430 -19.23 -18.70 2.03
C TYR A 430 -17.94 -18.33 2.74
N SER A 431 -16.89 -18.18 1.98
CA SER A 431 -15.65 -17.54 2.38
C SER A 431 -15.35 -16.37 1.44
N ASP A 432 -14.86 -15.27 1.98
CA ASP A 432 -14.41 -14.13 1.19
C ASP A 432 -12.89 -13.96 1.35
N THR A 433 -12.25 -13.30 0.38
CA THR A 433 -10.80 -13.15 0.36
C THR A 433 -10.40 -11.75 -0.07
N LEU A 434 -9.32 -11.24 0.54
CA LEU A 434 -8.58 -10.06 0.09
C LEU A 434 -7.13 -10.45 -0.13
N THR A 435 -6.50 -9.84 -1.13
CA THR A 435 -5.08 -10.08 -1.43
C THR A 435 -4.37 -8.75 -1.61
N ASP A 436 -3.15 -8.67 -1.07
CA ASP A 436 -2.23 -7.56 -1.27
C ASP A 436 -0.79 -8.08 -1.30
N ASP A 437 0.15 -7.29 -1.86
CA ASP A 437 1.55 -7.68 -1.99
C ASP A 437 2.51 -6.50 -1.80
N CYS A 438 3.78 -6.84 -1.59
CA CYS A 438 4.90 -5.92 -1.59
C CYS A 438 6.12 -6.58 -2.25
N HIS A 439 7.08 -5.79 -2.70
CA HIS A 439 8.18 -6.26 -3.53
C HIS A 439 9.55 -5.88 -2.95
N PHE A 440 10.44 -6.85 -2.89
CA PHE A 440 11.83 -6.68 -2.50
C PHE A 440 12.75 -6.80 -3.72
N TYR A 441 13.75 -5.90 -3.84
CA TYR A 441 14.63 -5.83 -4.99
C TYR A 441 16.10 -6.04 -4.62
N VAL A 442 16.83 -6.71 -5.50
CA VAL A 442 18.25 -7.04 -5.34
C VAL A 442 18.98 -6.78 -6.63
N TYR A 443 20.21 -6.29 -6.53
CA TYR A 443 21.04 -5.87 -7.65
C TYR A 443 22.37 -6.61 -7.71
N GLY A 444 23.21 -6.28 -8.68
CA GLY A 444 24.51 -6.89 -8.85
C GLY A 444 25.47 -6.05 -9.68
N LEU A 445 26.70 -6.56 -9.82
CA LEU A 445 27.80 -5.96 -10.56
C LEU A 445 28.40 -6.98 -11.53
N ASP A 446 28.60 -6.58 -12.80
CA ASP A 446 29.43 -7.31 -13.78
C ASP A 446 30.67 -6.49 -14.11
N LEU A 447 31.81 -6.87 -13.55
CA LEU A 447 33.09 -6.25 -13.85
C LEU A 447 33.81 -7.06 -14.92
N LEU A 448 34.00 -6.45 -16.11
CA LEU A 448 34.85 -6.99 -17.17
C LEU A 448 36.28 -6.46 -17.04
N LYS A 449 37.19 -7.34 -16.66
CA LYS A 449 38.63 -7.07 -16.62
C LYS A 449 39.24 -7.20 -17.99
N LEU A 450 40.02 -6.21 -18.41
CA LEU A 450 40.74 -6.17 -19.68
C LEU A 450 42.22 -5.86 -19.48
N PHE A 451 43.03 -6.32 -20.40
CA PHE A 451 44.45 -5.96 -20.55
C PHE A 451 44.68 -5.33 -21.90
N SER A 452 45.53 -4.29 -21.98
CA SER A 452 45.72 -3.47 -23.18
C SER A 452 46.25 -4.27 -24.41
N ASP A 453 46.82 -5.45 -24.18
CA ASP A 453 47.36 -6.35 -25.20
C ASP A 453 46.73 -7.75 -25.21
N ASN A 454 45.71 -7.94 -24.37
CA ASN A 454 45.00 -9.22 -24.17
C ASN A 454 45.91 -10.39 -23.76
N LEU A 455 47.07 -10.13 -23.11
CA LEU A 455 48.05 -11.16 -22.71
C LEU A 455 48.16 -11.31 -21.18
N GLY A 456 47.42 -10.55 -20.40
CA GLY A 456 47.48 -10.62 -18.96
C GLY A 456 46.72 -11.82 -18.39
N ASP A 457 47.13 -12.28 -17.22
CA ASP A 457 46.56 -13.41 -16.51
C ASP A 457 45.49 -12.91 -15.52
N TYR A 458 44.22 -13.18 -15.83
CA TYR A 458 43.06 -12.78 -14.98
C TYR A 458 43.13 -13.42 -13.59
N SER A 459 43.72 -14.60 -13.42
CA SER A 459 43.82 -15.26 -12.10
C SER A 459 44.72 -14.53 -11.11
N LYS A 460 45.51 -13.53 -11.58
CA LYS A 460 46.34 -12.65 -10.73
C LYS A 460 45.65 -11.38 -10.31
N VAL A 461 44.48 -11.10 -10.90
CA VAL A 461 43.73 -9.87 -10.60
C VAL A 461 42.84 -10.08 -9.39
N GLN A 462 42.86 -9.13 -8.48
CA GLN A 462 42.07 -9.21 -7.27
C GLN A 462 41.41 -7.88 -6.95
N PHE A 463 40.16 -7.94 -6.57
CA PHE A 463 39.35 -6.80 -6.15
C PHE A 463 38.81 -7.00 -4.74
N LYS A 464 38.52 -5.88 -4.08
CA LYS A 464 37.70 -5.81 -2.86
C LYS A 464 36.60 -4.78 -3.04
N LEU A 465 35.46 -5.00 -2.41
CA LEU A 465 34.30 -4.13 -2.45
C LEU A 465 33.98 -3.57 -1.07
N TYR A 466 33.80 -2.26 -0.97
CA TYR A 466 33.40 -1.56 0.23
C TYR A 466 32.09 -0.81 0.00
N ASN A 467 31.06 -1.07 0.80
CA ASN A 467 29.84 -0.29 0.85
C ASN A 467 30.11 1.00 1.64
N THR A 468 29.96 2.17 1.00
CA THR A 468 30.23 3.45 1.65
C THR A 468 29.01 4.04 2.34
N THR A 469 27.82 3.60 1.98
CA THR A 469 26.57 4.03 2.61
C THR A 469 26.50 3.48 4.03
N ASP A 470 26.64 2.16 4.19
CA ASP A 470 26.53 1.45 5.47
C ASP A 470 27.87 1.18 6.15
N SER A 471 28.96 1.55 5.49
CA SER A 471 30.31 1.49 6.08
C SER A 471 30.82 0.08 6.39
N TYR A 472 30.57 -0.88 5.52
CA TYR A 472 31.05 -2.26 5.66
C TYR A 472 31.83 -2.76 4.42
N TRP A 473 32.63 -3.80 4.61
CA TRP A 473 33.27 -4.55 3.53
C TRP A 473 32.40 -5.75 3.14
N VAL A 474 32.26 -5.99 1.85
CA VAL A 474 31.45 -7.09 1.34
C VAL A 474 32.18 -8.42 1.49
N THR A 475 31.47 -9.42 2.03
CA THR A 475 31.87 -10.81 1.98
C THR A 475 31.04 -11.57 0.97
N ALA A 476 31.65 -12.50 0.23
CA ALA A 476 30.99 -13.25 -0.84
C ALA A 476 31.53 -14.66 -0.97
N ASN A 477 30.66 -15.59 -1.38
CA ASN A 477 31.00 -16.95 -1.73
C ASN A 477 31.24 -17.05 -3.24
N SER A 478 32.29 -17.79 -3.66
CA SER A 478 32.63 -18.01 -5.09
C SER A 478 32.11 -19.35 -5.60
N ASP A 479 31.77 -19.41 -6.88
CA ASP A 479 31.48 -20.64 -7.63
C ASP A 479 32.66 -21.09 -8.54
N ASP A 480 33.86 -20.61 -8.31
CA ASP A 480 35.11 -20.91 -9.02
C ASP A 480 35.25 -20.38 -10.47
N ASN A 481 34.29 -19.63 -11.00
CA ASN A 481 34.31 -19.15 -12.38
C ASN A 481 34.17 -17.62 -12.52
N GLY A 482 34.51 -16.90 -11.44
CA GLY A 482 34.37 -15.46 -11.37
C GLY A 482 32.96 -15.00 -10.99
N ASN A 483 32.08 -15.92 -10.62
CA ASN A 483 30.77 -15.59 -10.09
C ASN A 483 30.82 -15.62 -8.55
N TYR A 484 30.23 -14.62 -7.95
CA TYR A 484 30.17 -14.41 -6.51
C TYR A 484 28.73 -14.11 -6.07
N LEU A 485 28.37 -14.65 -4.92
CA LEU A 485 27.17 -14.28 -4.21
C LEU A 485 27.57 -13.62 -2.89
N VAL A 486 27.02 -12.43 -2.61
CA VAL A 486 27.19 -11.80 -1.29
C VAL A 486 26.77 -12.79 -0.21
N SER A 487 27.54 -12.88 0.86
CA SER A 487 27.29 -13.79 1.97
C SER A 487 27.19 -13.07 3.32
N GLY A 488 27.43 -11.77 3.33
CA GLY A 488 27.36 -10.93 4.51
C GLY A 488 28.35 -9.77 4.48
N HIS A 489 28.54 -9.16 5.63
CA HIS A 489 29.28 -7.94 5.85
C HIS A 489 30.49 -8.18 6.76
N ALA A 490 31.59 -7.43 6.54
CA ALA A 490 32.77 -7.43 7.40
C ALA A 490 33.09 -5.99 7.83
N GLU A 491 33.43 -5.81 9.10
CA GLU A 491 33.81 -4.49 9.63
C GLU A 491 35.21 -4.04 9.19
N ARG A 492 36.10 -4.99 8.88
CA ARG A 492 37.48 -4.74 8.54
C ARG A 492 37.82 -5.21 7.12
N GLU A 493 38.69 -4.46 6.46
CA GLU A 493 39.18 -4.79 5.12
C GLU A 493 39.84 -6.19 5.04
N ASP A 494 40.54 -6.62 6.11
CA ASP A 494 41.22 -7.90 6.13
C ASP A 494 40.26 -9.10 6.09
N ASP A 495 39.04 -8.89 6.54
CA ASP A 495 37.98 -9.91 6.59
C ASP A 495 37.08 -9.87 5.31
N ALA A 496 37.30 -8.90 4.41
CA ALA A 496 36.59 -8.78 3.15
C ALA A 496 36.96 -9.92 2.17
N SER A 497 35.99 -10.35 1.38
CA SER A 497 36.27 -11.32 0.32
C SER A 497 37.17 -10.74 -0.76
N VAL A 498 38.15 -11.54 -1.18
CA VAL A 498 38.98 -11.25 -2.35
C VAL A 498 38.28 -11.80 -3.60
N LEU A 499 37.94 -10.91 -4.51
CA LEU A 499 37.19 -11.21 -5.74
C LEU A 499 38.16 -11.31 -6.92
N THR A 500 38.19 -12.43 -7.62
CA THR A 500 39.06 -12.69 -8.78
C THR A 500 38.21 -12.94 -10.03
N PRO A 501 38.46 -12.26 -11.16
CA PRO A 501 37.75 -12.54 -12.40
C PRO A 501 37.92 -13.97 -12.87
N GLY A 502 36.91 -14.53 -13.51
CA GLY A 502 37.00 -15.83 -14.19
C GLY A 502 37.89 -15.79 -15.41
N SER A 503 38.04 -16.93 -16.07
CA SER A 503 38.91 -17.10 -17.26
C SER A 503 38.49 -16.24 -18.47
N SER A 504 37.23 -15.77 -18.51
CA SER A 504 36.70 -14.83 -19.52
C SER A 504 37.02 -13.35 -19.18
N GLY A 505 37.60 -13.08 -18.02
CA GLY A 505 37.80 -11.72 -17.49
C GLY A 505 36.58 -11.13 -16.78
N HIS A 506 35.45 -11.81 -16.74
CA HIS A 506 34.27 -11.36 -16.01
C HIS A 506 34.36 -11.70 -14.53
N LEU A 507 33.86 -10.79 -13.70
CA LEU A 507 33.59 -10.95 -12.29
C LEU A 507 32.15 -10.51 -12.06
N PHE A 508 31.29 -11.49 -11.79
CA PHE A 508 29.89 -11.23 -11.44
C PHE A 508 29.72 -11.27 -9.92
N LEU A 509 29.22 -10.21 -9.35
CA LEU A 509 28.86 -10.15 -7.94
C LEU A 509 27.37 -9.85 -7.81
N LYS A 510 26.62 -10.75 -7.23
CA LYS A 510 25.16 -10.66 -7.05
C LYS A 510 24.82 -10.54 -5.57
N GLY A 511 23.71 -9.86 -5.26
CA GLY A 511 23.23 -9.69 -3.89
C GLY A 511 23.58 -8.33 -3.27
N LEU A 512 23.69 -7.31 -4.11
CA LEU A 512 23.91 -5.92 -3.70
C LEU A 512 22.57 -5.18 -3.62
N GLU A 513 22.56 -4.09 -2.87
CA GLU A 513 21.43 -3.18 -2.70
C GLU A 513 21.69 -1.81 -3.36
N ASP A 514 20.77 -0.87 -3.24
CA ASP A 514 20.84 0.47 -3.82
C ASP A 514 21.73 1.42 -3.02
N ASP A 515 23.03 1.19 -3.10
CA ASP A 515 24.04 1.88 -2.33
C ASP A 515 25.21 2.40 -3.17
N ILE A 516 26.15 3.03 -2.49
CA ILE A 516 27.40 3.52 -3.08
C ILE A 516 28.55 2.59 -2.67
N TYR A 517 29.15 1.95 -3.67
CA TYR A 517 30.23 1.00 -3.50
C TYR A 517 31.55 1.54 -4.02
N ARG A 518 32.67 1.19 -3.36
CA ARG A 518 34.03 1.36 -3.85
C ARG A 518 34.59 0.03 -4.27
N VAL A 519 34.93 -0.09 -5.56
CA VAL A 519 35.60 -1.24 -6.15
C VAL A 519 37.09 -0.92 -6.19
N THR A 520 37.89 -1.63 -5.43
CA THR A 520 39.35 -1.41 -5.34
C THR A 520 40.10 -2.58 -5.93
N GLU A 521 40.92 -2.35 -6.95
CA GLU A 521 41.86 -3.35 -7.45
C GLU A 521 43.06 -3.43 -6.49
N ILE A 522 43.22 -4.56 -5.81
CA ILE A 522 44.30 -4.77 -4.82
C ILE A 522 45.48 -5.55 -5.38
N ASN A 523 45.32 -6.24 -6.51
CA ASN A 523 46.38 -6.94 -7.22
C ASN A 523 46.11 -7.04 -8.72
N THR A 524 47.16 -7.08 -9.54
CA THR A 524 47.08 -7.32 -10.98
C THR A 524 48.27 -8.17 -11.45
N ASP A 525 48.31 -8.61 -12.72
CA ASP A 525 49.42 -9.35 -13.28
C ASP A 525 50.71 -8.49 -13.31
N ALA A 526 51.84 -9.09 -12.98
CA ALA A 526 53.14 -8.48 -12.69
C ALA A 526 53.70 -7.52 -13.75
N ASN A 527 53.22 -7.57 -14.99
CA ASN A 527 53.68 -6.69 -16.08
C ASN A 527 52.75 -5.52 -16.38
N TYR A 528 51.70 -5.33 -15.55
CA TYR A 528 50.68 -4.33 -15.79
C TYR A 528 50.63 -3.33 -14.63
N THR A 529 50.12 -2.16 -14.91
CA THR A 529 49.98 -1.09 -13.92
C THR A 529 48.68 -1.29 -13.16
N LEU A 530 48.76 -1.37 -11.82
CA LEU A 530 47.61 -1.42 -10.92
C LEU A 530 46.79 -0.13 -11.05
N LEU A 531 45.47 -0.17 -10.90
CA LEU A 531 44.64 1.03 -10.79
C LEU A 531 45.09 1.88 -9.61
N GLY A 532 45.31 3.16 -9.85
CA GLY A 532 45.78 4.07 -8.81
C GLY A 532 44.69 4.55 -7.84
N ASN A 533 43.42 4.32 -8.19
CA ASN A 533 42.26 4.75 -7.42
C ASN A 533 41.18 3.68 -7.44
N PHE A 534 40.26 3.74 -6.49
CA PHE A 534 39.03 2.93 -6.52
C PHE A 534 38.05 3.46 -7.60
N ILE A 535 37.17 2.62 -8.07
CA ILE A 535 36.01 2.95 -8.91
C ILE A 535 34.82 3.10 -7.96
N THR A 536 34.10 4.21 -8.06
CA THR A 536 32.83 4.36 -7.37
C THR A 536 31.71 3.84 -8.26
N VAL A 537 30.91 2.92 -7.72
CA VAL A 537 29.69 2.42 -8.34
C VAL A 537 28.53 2.81 -7.42
N GLU A 538 27.57 3.54 -7.94
CA GLU A 538 26.33 3.87 -7.26
C GLU A 538 25.20 3.14 -7.94
N ILE A 539 24.43 2.38 -7.19
CA ILE A 539 23.15 1.80 -7.58
C ILE A 539 22.09 2.65 -6.92
N ARG A 540 21.07 3.07 -7.68
CA ARG A 540 19.99 3.90 -7.17
C ARG A 540 18.67 3.36 -7.64
N ALA A 541 17.85 2.87 -6.72
CA ALA A 541 16.48 2.48 -7.03
C ALA A 541 15.61 3.70 -7.32
N LYS A 542 14.62 3.52 -8.18
CA LYS A 542 13.64 4.55 -8.54
C LYS A 542 12.33 3.91 -9.00
N GLU A 543 11.26 4.66 -8.99
CA GLU A 543 9.98 4.20 -9.54
C GLU A 543 10.12 3.85 -11.03
N SER A 544 9.62 2.67 -11.41
CA SER A 544 9.67 2.18 -12.79
C SER A 544 8.61 2.81 -13.69
N GLY A 545 7.56 3.40 -13.10
CA GLY A 545 6.35 3.81 -13.80
C GLY A 545 5.39 2.66 -14.13
N LYS A 546 5.73 1.42 -13.80
CA LYS A 546 4.81 0.29 -13.82
C LYS A 546 4.08 0.23 -12.49
N ILE A 547 2.83 -0.20 -12.54
CA ILE A 547 1.97 -0.35 -11.37
C ILE A 547 1.74 -1.84 -11.14
N CYS A 548 2.01 -2.28 -9.92
CA CYS A 548 1.68 -3.63 -9.48
C CYS A 548 0.18 -3.89 -9.62
N GLY A 549 -0.18 -5.04 -10.18
CA GLY A 549 -1.58 -5.39 -10.43
C GLY A 549 -2.37 -5.72 -9.16
N THR A 550 -1.71 -6.09 -8.09
CA THR A 550 -2.31 -6.50 -6.81
C THR A 550 -2.41 -5.32 -5.85
N CYS A 551 -1.28 -4.72 -5.47
CA CYS A 551 -1.26 -3.62 -4.51
C CYS A 551 -1.58 -2.25 -5.12
N GLY A 552 -1.54 -2.10 -6.46
CA GLY A 552 -1.81 -0.83 -7.13
C GLY A 552 -0.75 0.24 -6.92
N LYS A 553 0.45 -0.13 -6.44
CA LYS A 553 1.57 0.76 -6.16
C LYS A 553 2.65 0.67 -7.25
N SER A 554 3.54 1.67 -7.30
CA SER A 554 4.64 1.69 -8.27
C SER A 554 5.67 0.61 -7.96
N GLU A 555 6.07 -0.14 -8.99
CA GLU A 555 7.22 -1.05 -8.93
C GLU A 555 8.52 -0.26 -9.04
N LEU A 556 9.64 -0.83 -8.57
CA LEU A 556 10.96 -0.24 -8.72
C LEU A 556 11.67 -0.74 -9.98
N THR A 557 12.55 0.10 -10.47
CA THR A 557 13.68 -0.19 -11.34
C THR A 557 14.92 0.44 -10.72
N ALA A 558 16.08 0.30 -11.35
CA ALA A 558 17.27 0.98 -10.86
C ALA A 558 18.01 1.72 -11.98
N GLU A 559 18.78 2.71 -11.59
CA GLU A 559 19.79 3.37 -12.40
C GLU A 559 21.15 3.24 -11.71
N ALA A 560 22.21 3.23 -12.48
CA ALA A 560 23.55 3.09 -11.96
C ALA A 560 24.50 4.17 -12.48
N PHE A 561 25.52 4.45 -11.70
CA PHE A 561 26.56 5.40 -12.03
C PHE A 561 27.93 4.81 -11.73
N GLU A 562 28.88 4.98 -12.66
CA GLU A 562 30.29 4.69 -12.47
C GLU A 562 31.07 5.99 -12.43
N ASN A 563 31.71 6.32 -11.30
CA ASN A 563 32.41 7.59 -11.11
C ASN A 563 31.55 8.80 -11.52
N SER A 564 30.27 8.79 -11.12
CA SER A 564 29.23 9.79 -11.44
C SER A 564 28.78 9.81 -12.92
N ASN A 565 29.19 8.88 -13.77
CA ASN A 565 28.68 8.73 -15.13
C ASN A 565 27.60 7.65 -15.18
N ALA A 566 26.44 8.00 -15.75
CA ALA A 566 25.34 7.08 -15.89
C ALA A 566 25.73 5.82 -16.68
N LYS A 567 25.26 4.68 -16.21
CA LYS A 567 25.45 3.36 -16.81
C LYS A 567 24.09 2.75 -17.13
N ASP A 568 24.04 2.02 -18.21
CA ASP A 568 22.89 1.19 -18.53
C ASP A 568 23.00 -0.12 -17.73
N MET A 569 21.94 -0.46 -16.99
CA MET A 569 21.86 -1.70 -16.21
C MET A 569 21.27 -2.87 -17.00
N ASN A 570 21.06 -2.71 -18.29
CA ASN A 570 20.60 -3.79 -19.13
C ASN A 570 21.72 -4.80 -19.39
N ASP A 571 21.38 -6.08 -19.39
CA ASP A 571 22.29 -7.11 -19.87
C ASP A 571 22.49 -6.99 -21.39
N ASP A 572 23.47 -7.74 -21.92
CA ASP A 572 23.75 -7.78 -23.38
C ASP A 572 22.56 -8.29 -24.21
N ASN A 573 21.51 -8.82 -23.57
CA ASN A 573 20.28 -9.30 -24.21
C ASN A 573 19.13 -8.28 -24.17
N GLY A 574 19.34 -7.10 -23.59
CA GLY A 574 18.34 -6.03 -23.51
C GLY A 574 17.25 -6.27 -22.47
N SER A 575 17.40 -7.24 -21.57
CA SER A 575 16.55 -7.38 -20.39
C SER A 575 17.06 -6.48 -19.26
N ALA A 576 16.16 -5.90 -18.51
CA ALA A 576 16.47 -5.12 -17.32
C ALA A 576 17.06 -6.06 -16.26
N SER A 577 18.38 -6.27 -16.29
CA SER A 577 19.07 -7.27 -15.47
C SER A 577 19.54 -6.66 -14.20
N ALA A 578 19.18 -5.68 -13.59
CA ALA A 578 19.64 -5.17 -12.28
C ALA A 578 21.15 -5.39 -11.99
N ILE A 579 21.97 -5.48 -13.04
CA ILE A 579 23.41 -5.72 -12.98
C ILE A 579 24.14 -4.55 -13.61
N VAL A 580 25.02 -3.91 -12.83
CA VAL A 580 25.83 -2.76 -13.31
C VAL A 580 27.05 -3.25 -14.08
N PRO A 581 27.19 -2.96 -15.39
CA PRO A 581 28.38 -3.32 -16.14
C PRO A 581 29.47 -2.27 -15.94
N ILE A 582 30.65 -2.70 -15.48
CA ILE A 582 31.85 -1.85 -15.44
C ILE A 582 33.01 -2.51 -16.17
N ARG A 583 33.94 -1.71 -16.66
CA ARG A 583 35.12 -2.21 -17.40
C ARG A 583 36.39 -1.67 -16.76
N VAL A 584 37.31 -2.58 -16.45
CA VAL A 584 38.60 -2.23 -15.86
C VAL A 584 39.71 -2.69 -16.79
N MET A 585 40.49 -1.75 -17.31
CA MET A 585 41.62 -2.04 -18.21
C MET A 585 42.94 -1.68 -17.55
N ASN A 586 43.86 -2.66 -17.47
CA ASN A 586 45.24 -2.39 -17.08
C ASN A 586 46.12 -2.29 -18.30
N THR A 587 47.00 -1.28 -18.33
CA THR A 587 48.01 -1.07 -19.35
C THR A 587 49.34 -1.68 -18.94
N ARG A 588 50.19 -2.05 -19.90
CA ARG A 588 51.54 -2.51 -19.55
C ARG A 588 52.30 -1.46 -18.76
N GLY A 589 52.94 -1.85 -17.68
CA GLY A 589 53.85 -1.03 -16.89
C GLY A 589 55.15 -0.72 -17.66
N TYR A 590 55.79 0.35 -17.27
CA TYR A 590 57.13 0.66 -17.80
C TYR A 590 58.09 -0.46 -17.41
N ARG A 591 58.77 -1.05 -18.39
CA ARG A 591 59.91 -1.92 -18.10
C ARG A 591 61.10 -1.05 -17.78
N LEU A 592 61.71 -1.27 -16.63
CA LEU A 592 63.02 -0.69 -16.35
C LEU A 592 64.00 -1.19 -17.46
N PRO A 593 64.80 -0.33 -18.05
CA PRO A 593 65.80 -0.77 -19.01
C PRO A 593 66.66 -1.84 -18.34
N LYS A 594 66.88 -2.97 -19.02
CA LYS A 594 67.82 -3.96 -18.54
C LYS A 594 69.23 -3.31 -18.55
N THR A 595 69.61 -2.78 -17.38
CA THR A 595 70.98 -2.31 -17.18
C THR A 595 71.81 -3.57 -17.02
N GLY A 596 72.45 -4.05 -18.08
CA GLY A 596 73.47 -5.05 -17.92
C GLY A 596 73.68 -6.09 -19.00
N ASP A 597 72.78 -6.29 -20.00
CA ASP A 597 72.90 -7.49 -20.83
C ASP A 597 73.47 -7.26 -22.26
N ALA A 598 73.32 -6.11 -22.87
CA ALA A 598 73.89 -5.83 -24.19
C ALA A 598 75.01 -4.78 -24.12
N GLY A 599 74.92 -3.80 -23.22
CA GLY A 599 75.89 -2.73 -23.07
C GLY A 599 77.18 -3.20 -22.40
N THR A 600 77.11 -4.08 -21.40
CA THR A 600 78.29 -4.62 -20.73
C THR A 600 79.06 -5.58 -21.58
N THR A 601 78.39 -6.42 -22.38
CA THR A 601 79.03 -7.36 -23.33
C THR A 601 79.68 -6.59 -24.50
N LEU A 602 79.05 -5.54 -25.03
CA LEU A 602 79.65 -4.67 -26.04
C LEU A 602 80.81 -3.82 -25.51
N LEU A 603 80.73 -3.29 -24.31
CA LEU A 603 81.81 -2.57 -23.65
C LEU A 603 82.96 -3.51 -23.26
N ALA A 604 82.68 -4.73 -22.75
CA ALA A 604 83.70 -5.71 -22.48
C ALA A 604 84.38 -6.19 -23.76
N ALA A 605 83.65 -6.50 -24.81
CA ALA A 605 84.22 -6.89 -26.11
C ALA A 605 85.03 -5.75 -26.74
N GLY A 606 84.54 -4.50 -26.71
CA GLY A 606 85.24 -3.31 -27.17
C GLY A 606 86.50 -3.00 -26.36
N GLY A 607 86.41 -3.14 -25.05
CA GLY A 607 87.56 -3.00 -24.13
C GLY A 607 88.64 -4.05 -24.37
N ILE A 608 88.28 -5.28 -24.55
CA ILE A 608 89.22 -6.39 -24.85
C ILE A 608 89.86 -6.18 -26.24
N THR A 609 89.08 -5.76 -27.23
CA THR A 609 89.58 -5.46 -28.58
C THR A 609 90.56 -4.30 -28.57
N LEU A 610 90.31 -3.25 -27.81
CA LEU A 610 91.18 -2.10 -27.65
C LEU A 610 92.48 -2.48 -26.91
N ALA A 611 92.37 -3.32 -25.89
CA ALA A 611 93.55 -3.79 -25.16
C ALA A 611 94.45 -4.68 -26.03
N VAL A 612 93.88 -5.56 -26.89
CA VAL A 612 94.63 -6.38 -27.82
C VAL A 612 95.28 -5.53 -28.92
N LEU A 613 94.58 -4.55 -29.47
CA LEU A 613 95.18 -3.62 -30.41
C LEU A 613 96.28 -2.75 -29.82
N SER A 614 96.12 -2.32 -28.60
CA SER A 614 97.16 -1.54 -27.88
C SER A 614 98.38 -2.40 -27.59
N ALA A 615 98.19 -3.67 -27.17
CA ALA A 615 99.30 -4.61 -26.97
C ALA A 615 100.03 -4.92 -28.27
N ALA A 616 99.28 -5.11 -29.37
CA ALA A 616 99.86 -5.34 -30.69
C ALA A 616 100.66 -4.11 -31.21
N ALA A 617 100.16 -2.87 -30.98
CA ALA A 617 100.87 -1.62 -31.32
C ALA A 617 102.18 -1.44 -30.49
N VAL A 618 102.11 -1.72 -29.16
CA VAL A 618 103.29 -1.66 -28.30
C VAL A 618 104.33 -2.75 -28.74
N THR A 619 103.87 -3.94 -29.10
CA THR A 619 104.76 -4.99 -29.56
C THR A 619 105.39 -4.63 -30.89
N LEU A 620 104.64 -4.07 -31.84
CA LEU A 620 105.16 -3.52 -33.10
C LEU A 620 106.17 -2.41 -32.84
N LEU A 621 105.88 -1.47 -31.97
CA LEU A 621 106.86 -0.41 -31.62
C LEU A 621 108.09 -0.96 -30.94
N LEU A 622 108.01 -2.00 -30.14
CA LEU A 622 109.18 -2.67 -29.56
C LEU A 622 109.94 -3.45 -30.56
N VAL A 623 109.33 -4.03 -31.55
CA VAL A 623 109.99 -4.76 -32.69
C VAL A 623 110.71 -3.73 -33.60
N PHE A 624 110.05 -2.61 -33.91
CA PHE A 624 110.69 -1.55 -34.71
C PHE A 624 111.86 -0.93 -33.96
N LYS A 625 111.77 -0.67 -32.68
CA LYS A 625 112.82 -0.17 -31.83
C LYS A 625 114.02 -1.12 -31.70
N LYS A 626 113.79 -2.40 -31.90
CA LYS A 626 114.84 -3.42 -31.86
C LYS A 626 115.55 -3.54 -33.18
N LYS A 627 114.88 -3.17 -34.30
CA LYS A 627 115.49 -3.14 -35.67
C LYS A 627 116.44 -1.99 -35.85
N ASP A 628 116.12 -0.82 -35.20
CA ASP A 628 116.98 0.35 -35.28
C ASP A 628 118.24 0.24 -34.37
N LYS A 629 118.49 -0.83 -33.65
CA LYS A 629 119.69 -1.16 -32.86
C LYS A 629 120.61 -2.19 -33.50
N PHE A 630 120.35 -2.62 -34.74
CA PHE A 630 121.17 -3.58 -35.46
C PHE A 630 121.77 -3.02 -36.76
N ASP A 631 121.51 -1.73 -37.00
CA ASP A 631 122.07 -1.03 -38.16
C ASP A 631 123.00 0.17 -37.75
N ASP A 632 123.81 0.01 -36.63
CA ASP A 632 124.94 0.84 -36.32
C ASP A 632 126.16 0.01 -35.93
#